data_35130a6ad0f336892db794e0e8d25ef4
#
_entry.id   35130a6ad0f336892db794e0e8d25ef4
#
_cell.length_a   1.000
_cell.length_b   1.000
_cell.length_c   1.000
_cell.angle_alpha   90.00
_cell.angle_beta   90.00
_cell.angle_gamma   90.00
#
_symmetry.space_group_name_H-M   'P 1'
#
loop_
_entity.id
_entity.type
_entity.pdbx_description
1 polymer ?
#
loop_
_entity_poly.entity_id
_entity_poly.type
_entity_poly.pdbx_seq_one_letter_code
_entity_poly.pdbx_strand_id
1 'polypeptide(L)'
;MNTQMDTMEKLRILTDAAKYDAACTSSGVNRAGVKGQLGSAAACGICHSFASDGRCISLLKVLMTNICAYDCTYCLNRRSNDTPRATFRPQELADLTISFYRRNYIEGLFLSSAVFGSPDITCERMLETLHILRNEYHFNGYIHVKAIPGADETLLQQLGLLADRMSVNIELPSNDSLKRLAPQKSKENILLPMSRIRDGIKENAHDLIRYKSAPRFVPGGQSTQMIIGATPENDRRILQLSEGLYRKYSLKRVFYSAYIPVVQDRNLPALDTAPPLLREHRLYQADWLLRFYGFTADELLSEKTPDLDPMLDPKCSWAVRHLEEFPVEVNRAPYEKLLRVPGIGVVSAKRIIRARRQAKLDREGLKKLGVVLKRASYFITCNGKMQCRLRTDEPAVLAGILRDRGLPQGGIQPEIPEQLSLFNPTKEDAVKCLTGQL
;
A
#
# COMPACT_ATOMS: atom_id res chain seq x y z
N MET A 1 19.12 -15.36 -37.28
CA MET A 1 17.66 -15.62 -37.16
C MET A 1 17.17 -14.83 -35.96
N ASN A 2 16.49 -13.70 -36.21
CA ASN A 2 15.83 -12.94 -35.14
C ASN A 2 14.54 -13.71 -34.79
N THR A 3 14.62 -14.64 -33.86
CA THR A 3 13.43 -15.29 -33.30
C THR A 3 12.67 -14.21 -32.53
N GLN A 4 11.58 -13.71 -33.12
CA GLN A 4 10.69 -12.75 -32.47
C GLN A 4 10.14 -13.45 -31.22
N MET A 5 10.47 -12.91 -30.03
CA MET A 5 10.04 -13.45 -28.74
C MET A 5 8.51 -13.60 -28.71
N ASP A 6 8.02 -14.77 -28.32
CA ASP A 6 6.57 -15.05 -28.22
C ASP A 6 5.91 -14.18 -27.13
N THR A 7 4.64 -13.82 -27.36
CA THR A 7 3.83 -13.02 -26.43
C THR A 7 3.74 -13.62 -25.03
N MET A 8 3.70 -14.95 -24.92
CA MET A 8 3.66 -15.61 -23.60
C MET A 8 5.00 -15.55 -22.87
N GLU A 9 6.10 -15.61 -23.60
CA GLU A 9 7.45 -15.41 -23.00
C GLU A 9 7.64 -13.98 -22.55
N LYS A 10 7.23 -12.99 -23.35
CA LYS A 10 7.20 -11.57 -22.94
C LYS A 10 6.36 -11.38 -21.67
N LEU A 11 5.16 -11.98 -21.65
CA LEU A 11 4.28 -11.91 -20.48
C LEU A 11 4.97 -12.43 -19.23
N ARG A 12 5.63 -13.59 -19.29
CA ARG A 12 6.37 -14.16 -18.16
C ARG A 12 7.45 -13.21 -17.65
N ILE A 13 8.27 -12.65 -18.54
CA ILE A 13 9.34 -11.72 -18.18
C ILE A 13 8.77 -10.43 -17.57
N LEU A 14 7.76 -9.84 -18.18
CA LEU A 14 7.25 -8.53 -17.81
C LEU A 14 6.31 -8.54 -16.60
N THR A 15 5.65 -9.67 -16.32
CA THR A 15 4.90 -9.85 -15.07
C THR A 15 5.83 -10.17 -13.91
N ASP A 16 6.87 -10.96 -14.13
CA ASP A 16 7.90 -11.22 -13.13
C ASP A 16 8.64 -9.93 -12.74
N ALA A 17 8.97 -9.11 -13.73
CA ALA A 17 9.57 -7.79 -13.51
C ALA A 17 8.64 -6.82 -12.75
N ALA A 18 7.33 -6.98 -12.86
CA ALA A 18 6.32 -6.13 -12.20
C ALA A 18 6.04 -6.51 -10.74
N LYS A 19 6.45 -7.67 -10.25
CA LYS A 19 6.10 -8.16 -8.89
C LYS A 19 6.65 -7.30 -7.74
N TYR A 20 7.71 -6.56 -7.98
CA TYR A 20 8.29 -5.63 -6.99
C TYR A 20 7.54 -4.30 -6.85
N ASP A 21 6.52 -4.06 -7.67
CA ASP A 21 5.59 -2.94 -7.49
C ASP A 21 4.55 -3.30 -6.43
N ALA A 22 4.56 -2.64 -5.27
CA ALA A 22 3.79 -3.02 -4.08
C ALA A 22 2.28 -2.79 -4.15
N ALA A 23 1.74 -2.35 -5.27
CA ALA A 23 0.31 -2.04 -5.35
C ALA A 23 -0.61 -3.27 -5.38
N CYS A 24 -0.08 -4.50 -5.25
CA CYS A 24 -0.87 -5.71 -5.49
C CYS A 24 -0.37 -6.93 -4.73
N THR A 25 -1.29 -7.66 -4.12
CA THR A 25 -1.09 -9.02 -3.64
C THR A 25 -1.34 -9.99 -4.79
N SER A 26 -0.31 -10.70 -5.28
CA SER A 26 -0.48 -11.79 -6.24
C SER A 26 -0.63 -13.13 -5.51
N SER A 27 -1.37 -14.10 -6.08
CA SER A 27 -1.70 -15.35 -5.38
C SER A 27 -0.52 -16.29 -5.11
N GLY A 28 0.67 -16.03 -5.68
CA GLY A 28 1.93 -16.77 -5.45
C GLY A 28 1.95 -18.27 -5.69
N VAL A 29 0.83 -18.84 -6.07
CA VAL A 29 0.74 -20.27 -6.37
C VAL A 29 1.16 -20.50 -7.82
N ASN A 30 2.19 -21.35 -8.03
CA ASN A 30 2.60 -21.79 -9.34
C ASN A 30 2.40 -23.30 -9.44
N ARG A 31 1.25 -23.73 -9.99
CA ARG A 31 0.93 -25.15 -10.28
C ARG A 31 0.62 -25.28 -11.76
N ALA A 32 1.47 -25.98 -12.50
CA ALA A 32 1.16 -26.34 -13.87
C ALA A 32 -0.06 -27.27 -13.94
N GLY A 33 -0.88 -27.15 -14.98
CA GLY A 33 -1.98 -28.06 -15.24
C GLY A 33 -1.46 -29.50 -15.45
N VAL A 34 -2.07 -30.46 -14.78
CA VAL A 34 -1.77 -31.88 -14.92
C VAL A 34 -2.86 -32.52 -15.77
N LYS A 35 -2.48 -33.36 -16.75
CA LYS A 35 -3.44 -34.07 -17.62
C LYS A 35 -4.40 -34.91 -16.76
N GLY A 36 -5.69 -34.66 -16.86
CA GLY A 36 -6.74 -35.33 -16.08
C GLY A 36 -7.16 -34.62 -14.81
N GLN A 37 -6.59 -33.46 -14.49
CA GLN A 37 -7.06 -32.58 -13.39
C GLN A 37 -7.62 -31.25 -13.95
N LEU A 38 -8.65 -30.71 -13.29
CA LEU A 38 -9.23 -29.42 -13.64
C LEU A 38 -8.47 -28.28 -12.96
N GLY A 39 -7.98 -27.33 -13.78
CA GLY A 39 -7.37 -26.09 -13.34
C GLY A 39 -5.83 -26.10 -13.33
N SER A 40 -5.27 -24.91 -13.51
CA SER A 40 -3.87 -24.59 -13.27
C SER A 40 -3.80 -23.28 -12.49
N ALA A 41 -2.85 -23.16 -11.58
CA ALA A 41 -2.55 -21.91 -10.90
C ALA A 41 -1.15 -21.47 -11.37
N ALA A 42 -1.09 -20.70 -12.46
CA ALA A 42 0.15 -20.11 -12.90
C ALA A 42 0.34 -18.75 -12.21
N ALA A 43 1.56 -18.43 -11.81
CA ALA A 43 1.93 -17.09 -11.37
C ALA A 43 1.95 -16.16 -12.60
N CYS A 44 0.80 -15.60 -12.98
CA CYS A 44 0.61 -14.85 -14.21
C CYS A 44 0.29 -13.37 -13.98
N GLY A 45 0.98 -12.70 -13.06
CA GLY A 45 0.86 -11.24 -12.91
C GLY A 45 -0.56 -10.71 -12.62
N ILE A 46 -1.47 -11.57 -12.14
CA ILE A 46 -2.80 -11.13 -11.71
C ILE A 46 -2.69 -10.61 -10.29
N CYS A 47 -3.07 -9.37 -10.10
CA CYS A 47 -3.12 -8.72 -8.80
C CYS A 47 -4.55 -8.38 -8.41
N HIS A 48 -4.74 -8.09 -7.13
CA HIS A 48 -6.04 -7.76 -6.58
C HIS A 48 -6.04 -6.32 -6.04
N SER A 49 -7.06 -5.56 -6.41
CA SER A 49 -7.34 -4.23 -5.86
C SER A 49 -8.74 -4.24 -5.26
N PHE A 50 -9.00 -3.37 -4.28
CA PHE A 50 -10.33 -3.25 -3.70
C PHE A 50 -11.03 -2.02 -4.26
N ALA A 51 -12.25 -2.21 -4.76
CA ALA A 51 -13.15 -1.14 -5.15
C ALA A 51 -13.67 -0.39 -3.90
N SER A 52 -14.26 0.78 -4.10
CA SER A 52 -14.83 1.59 -3.02
C SER A 52 -15.99 0.90 -2.27
N ASP A 53 -16.64 -0.06 -2.90
CA ASP A 53 -17.70 -0.89 -2.33
C ASP A 53 -17.18 -2.16 -1.61
N GLY A 54 -15.85 -2.33 -1.52
CA GLY A 54 -15.20 -3.45 -0.85
C GLY A 54 -15.03 -4.70 -1.71
N ARG A 55 -15.46 -4.72 -2.99
CA ARG A 55 -15.23 -5.84 -3.89
C ARG A 55 -13.75 -5.95 -4.27
N CYS A 56 -13.26 -7.19 -4.36
CA CYS A 56 -11.95 -7.50 -4.88
C CYS A 56 -11.97 -7.48 -6.41
N ILE A 57 -11.10 -6.70 -7.03
CA ILE A 57 -10.96 -6.58 -8.48
C ILE A 57 -9.64 -7.26 -8.89
N SER A 58 -9.69 -8.22 -9.79
CA SER A 58 -8.51 -8.87 -10.37
C SER A 58 -7.96 -8.04 -11.53
N LEU A 59 -6.66 -7.74 -11.51
CA LEU A 59 -6.00 -6.91 -12.53
C LEU A 59 -4.84 -7.67 -13.16
N LEU A 60 -4.70 -7.55 -14.47
CA LEU A 60 -3.44 -7.88 -15.14
C LEU A 60 -2.41 -6.82 -14.77
N LYS A 61 -1.41 -7.21 -13.98
CA LYS A 61 -0.30 -6.35 -13.60
C LYS A 61 0.92 -6.66 -14.45
N VAL A 62 1.33 -5.73 -15.28
CA VAL A 62 2.38 -5.94 -16.25
C VAL A 62 3.16 -4.66 -16.51
N LEU A 63 4.46 -4.82 -16.85
CA LEU A 63 5.25 -3.74 -17.43
C LEU A 63 5.03 -3.69 -18.96
N MET A 64 4.92 -2.49 -19.53
CA MET A 64 5.02 -2.28 -20.98
C MET A 64 6.38 -2.76 -21.48
N THR A 65 7.43 -2.42 -20.74
CA THR A 65 8.80 -2.85 -21.00
C THR A 65 9.59 -2.90 -19.69
N ASN A 66 10.59 -3.77 -19.61
CA ASN A 66 11.62 -3.74 -18.56
C ASN A 66 12.99 -3.24 -19.06
N ILE A 67 13.08 -2.76 -20.31
CA ILE A 67 14.24 -2.04 -20.83
C ILE A 67 14.20 -0.63 -20.23
N CYS A 68 15.20 -0.29 -19.40
CA CYS A 68 15.24 0.96 -18.67
C CYS A 68 16.45 1.81 -19.04
N ALA A 69 16.23 3.10 -19.27
CA ALA A 69 17.31 4.09 -19.43
C ALA A 69 17.94 4.49 -18.08
N TYR A 70 17.23 4.25 -16.96
CA TYR A 70 17.67 4.61 -15.61
C TYR A 70 18.45 3.48 -14.95
N ASP A 71 19.28 3.86 -13.98
CA ASP A 71 20.13 2.92 -13.24
C ASP A 71 19.88 3.00 -11.72
N CYS A 72 18.60 2.95 -11.31
CA CYS A 72 18.23 2.97 -9.90
C CYS A 72 18.81 1.75 -9.18
N THR A 73 19.66 1.97 -8.18
CA THR A 73 20.45 0.92 -7.51
C THR A 73 19.59 -0.20 -6.89
N TYR A 74 18.41 0.13 -6.39
CA TYR A 74 17.48 -0.84 -5.78
C TYR A 74 16.68 -1.66 -6.80
N CYS A 75 16.75 -1.34 -8.10
CA CYS A 75 15.86 -1.90 -9.10
C CYS A 75 16.49 -3.06 -9.87
N LEU A 76 15.82 -4.20 -9.94
CA LEU A 76 16.27 -5.36 -10.72
C LEU A 76 16.33 -5.03 -12.21
N ASN A 77 15.43 -4.17 -12.71
CA ASN A 77 15.35 -3.76 -14.11
C ASN A 77 16.24 -2.55 -14.48
N ARG A 78 17.18 -2.16 -13.61
CA ARG A 78 18.12 -1.08 -13.91
C ARG A 78 18.94 -1.38 -15.16
N ARG A 79 19.41 -0.33 -15.85
CA ARG A 79 20.17 -0.45 -17.12
C ARG A 79 21.37 -1.39 -17.03
N SER A 80 22.13 -1.32 -15.93
CA SER A 80 23.38 -2.08 -15.75
C SER A 80 23.19 -3.54 -15.35
N ASN A 81 21.97 -3.99 -15.02
CA ASN A 81 21.73 -5.39 -14.69
C ASN A 81 21.53 -6.24 -15.96
N ASP A 82 22.18 -7.40 -15.97
CA ASP A 82 21.99 -8.43 -16.99
C ASP A 82 20.78 -9.30 -16.63
N THR A 83 19.60 -8.85 -17.06
CA THR A 83 18.32 -9.55 -16.87
C THR A 83 17.62 -9.73 -18.20
N PRO A 84 16.82 -10.78 -18.41
CA PRO A 84 16.04 -10.95 -19.62
C PRO A 84 15.18 -9.70 -19.88
N ARG A 85 15.26 -9.17 -21.10
CA ARG A 85 14.58 -7.93 -21.49
C ARG A 85 13.47 -8.24 -22.49
N ALA A 86 12.32 -7.62 -22.28
CA ALA A 86 11.18 -7.73 -23.18
C ALA A 86 10.45 -6.39 -23.31
N THR A 87 9.69 -6.24 -24.39
CA THR A 87 8.86 -5.06 -24.65
C THR A 87 7.60 -5.52 -25.38
N PHE A 88 6.44 -5.10 -24.91
CA PHE A 88 5.20 -5.19 -25.64
C PHE A 88 5.05 -4.03 -26.61
N ARG A 89 4.48 -4.31 -27.78
CA ARG A 89 3.88 -3.26 -28.63
C ARG A 89 2.53 -2.86 -28.03
N PRO A 90 2.06 -1.62 -28.21
CA PRO A 90 0.78 -1.17 -27.68
C PRO A 90 -0.38 -2.08 -28.06
N GLN A 91 -0.50 -2.45 -29.34
CA GLN A 91 -1.52 -3.37 -29.84
C GLN A 91 -1.43 -4.74 -29.18
N GLU A 92 -0.23 -5.31 -29.07
CA GLU A 92 0.00 -6.63 -28.48
C GLU A 92 -0.46 -6.69 -27.02
N LEU A 93 -0.20 -5.63 -26.24
CA LEU A 93 -0.64 -5.55 -24.84
C LEU A 93 -2.15 -5.34 -24.71
N ALA A 94 -2.74 -4.56 -25.61
CA ALA A 94 -4.18 -4.38 -25.64
C ALA A 94 -4.91 -5.69 -25.99
N ASP A 95 -4.45 -6.41 -27.03
CA ASP A 95 -5.00 -7.72 -27.43
C ASP A 95 -4.93 -8.74 -26.28
N LEU A 96 -3.79 -8.78 -25.60
CA LEU A 96 -3.58 -9.65 -24.44
C LEU A 96 -4.56 -9.31 -23.31
N THR A 97 -4.71 -8.03 -22.99
CA THR A 97 -5.64 -7.54 -21.96
C THR A 97 -7.08 -7.94 -22.27
N ILE A 98 -7.53 -7.72 -23.49
CA ILE A 98 -8.87 -8.08 -23.93
C ILE A 98 -9.08 -9.60 -23.94
N SER A 99 -8.07 -10.37 -24.36
CA SER A 99 -8.15 -11.84 -24.31
C SER A 99 -8.34 -12.36 -22.89
N PHE A 100 -7.62 -11.80 -21.93
CA PHE A 100 -7.75 -12.19 -20.51
C PHE A 100 -9.08 -11.74 -19.90
N TYR A 101 -9.54 -10.54 -20.27
CA TYR A 101 -10.83 -10.03 -19.81
C TYR A 101 -12.00 -10.88 -20.34
N ARG A 102 -12.02 -11.22 -21.65
CA ARG A 102 -13.04 -12.09 -22.26
C ARG A 102 -13.11 -13.48 -21.64
N ARG A 103 -11.98 -13.97 -21.11
CA ARG A 103 -11.90 -15.27 -20.41
C ARG A 103 -12.22 -15.16 -18.91
N ASN A 104 -12.65 -14.00 -18.42
CA ASN A 104 -12.93 -13.72 -17.01
C ASN A 104 -11.72 -13.97 -16.06
N TYR A 105 -10.49 -13.84 -16.57
CA TYR A 105 -9.30 -13.95 -15.72
C TYR A 105 -9.01 -12.65 -14.97
N ILE A 106 -9.38 -11.52 -15.54
CA ILE A 106 -9.16 -10.17 -15.01
C ILE A 106 -10.40 -9.30 -15.21
N GLU A 107 -10.52 -8.29 -14.36
CA GLU A 107 -11.52 -7.22 -14.46
C GLU A 107 -10.90 -5.90 -14.92
N GLY A 108 -9.56 -5.83 -15.02
CA GLY A 108 -8.87 -4.63 -15.44
C GLY A 108 -7.37 -4.80 -15.66
N LEU A 109 -6.72 -3.68 -15.93
CA LEU A 109 -5.29 -3.58 -16.22
C LEU A 109 -4.60 -2.68 -15.19
N PHE A 110 -3.45 -3.12 -14.65
CA PHE A 110 -2.49 -2.27 -13.97
C PHE A 110 -1.24 -2.15 -14.85
N LEU A 111 -1.13 -1.03 -15.55
CA LEU A 111 -0.06 -0.76 -16.48
C LEU A 111 1.04 0.08 -15.83
N SER A 112 2.23 -0.46 -15.79
CA SER A 112 3.46 0.24 -15.45
C SER A 112 4.52 0.06 -16.53
N SER A 113 5.66 0.73 -16.41
CA SER A 113 6.78 0.58 -17.35
C SER A 113 8.11 0.95 -16.71
N ALA A 114 9.19 0.35 -17.16
CA ALA A 114 10.52 0.96 -17.09
C ALA A 114 10.56 2.16 -18.05
N VAL A 115 11.57 3.03 -17.89
CA VAL A 115 11.73 4.22 -18.74
C VAL A 115 12.48 3.83 -20.01
N PHE A 116 11.76 3.66 -21.10
CA PHE A 116 12.28 3.29 -22.41
C PHE A 116 12.70 4.55 -23.19
N GLY A 117 13.99 4.74 -23.40
CA GLY A 117 14.50 5.94 -24.05
C GLY A 117 14.33 7.20 -23.21
N SER A 118 13.12 7.77 -23.22
CA SER A 118 12.73 8.93 -22.40
C SER A 118 11.40 8.71 -21.67
N PRO A 119 11.08 9.54 -20.65
CA PRO A 119 9.78 9.55 -20.00
C PRO A 119 8.62 9.72 -21.00
N ASP A 120 8.77 10.65 -21.96
CA ASP A 120 7.72 10.98 -22.93
C ASP A 120 7.45 9.83 -23.90
N ILE A 121 8.48 9.26 -24.51
CA ILE A 121 8.36 8.07 -25.39
C ILE A 121 7.67 6.92 -24.66
N THR A 122 7.98 6.75 -23.38
CA THR A 122 7.36 5.70 -22.55
C THR A 122 5.88 5.99 -22.32
N CYS A 123 5.54 7.25 -21.98
CA CYS A 123 4.15 7.67 -21.79
C CYS A 123 3.33 7.60 -23.08
N GLU A 124 3.90 7.99 -24.24
CA GLU A 124 3.25 7.89 -25.54
C GLU A 124 2.83 6.45 -25.85
N ARG A 125 3.72 5.48 -25.64
CA ARG A 125 3.40 4.07 -25.84
C ARG A 125 2.32 3.55 -24.88
N MET A 126 2.37 3.97 -23.61
CA MET A 126 1.33 3.65 -22.65
C MET A 126 -0.01 4.27 -23.06
N LEU A 127 0.01 5.53 -23.51
CA LEU A 127 -1.17 6.25 -23.98
C LEU A 127 -1.78 5.56 -25.20
N GLU A 128 -0.99 5.17 -26.18
CA GLU A 128 -1.44 4.40 -27.35
C GLU A 128 -2.14 3.11 -26.94
N THR A 129 -1.59 2.36 -25.97
CA THR A 129 -2.23 1.16 -25.43
C THR A 129 -3.62 1.47 -24.85
N LEU A 130 -3.74 2.57 -24.09
CA LEU A 130 -5.01 2.98 -23.50
C LEU A 130 -6.01 3.44 -24.55
N HIS A 131 -5.56 4.14 -25.60
CA HIS A 131 -6.41 4.53 -26.73
C HIS A 131 -6.97 3.30 -27.45
N ILE A 132 -6.14 2.32 -27.75
CA ILE A 132 -6.60 1.06 -28.36
C ILE A 132 -7.65 0.38 -27.46
N LEU A 133 -7.38 0.27 -26.16
CA LEU A 133 -8.32 -0.33 -25.21
C LEU A 133 -9.65 0.42 -25.13
N ARG A 134 -9.62 1.75 -24.94
CA ARG A 134 -10.83 2.55 -24.72
C ARG A 134 -11.62 2.82 -26.00
N ASN A 135 -10.92 3.16 -27.09
CA ASN A 135 -11.57 3.66 -28.31
C ASN A 135 -11.83 2.56 -29.35
N GLU A 136 -10.91 1.58 -29.52
CA GLU A 136 -11.08 0.52 -30.51
C GLU A 136 -11.80 -0.70 -29.91
N TYR A 137 -11.35 -1.17 -28.73
CA TYR A 137 -11.99 -2.31 -28.05
C TYR A 137 -13.19 -1.92 -27.17
N HIS A 138 -13.46 -0.64 -26.98
CA HIS A 138 -14.51 -0.12 -26.07
C HIS A 138 -14.43 -0.75 -24.68
N PHE A 139 -13.20 -0.99 -24.21
CA PHE A 139 -12.94 -1.63 -22.92
C PHE A 139 -13.36 -0.71 -21.78
N ASN A 140 -14.39 -1.10 -21.02
CA ASN A 140 -14.90 -0.37 -19.85
C ASN A 140 -14.42 -0.94 -18.50
N GLY A 141 -13.46 -1.88 -18.51
CA GLY A 141 -12.84 -2.41 -17.31
C GLY A 141 -11.93 -1.38 -16.62
N TYR A 142 -11.54 -1.68 -15.38
CA TYR A 142 -10.71 -0.80 -14.57
C TYR A 142 -9.29 -0.67 -15.13
N ILE A 143 -8.78 0.54 -15.23
CA ILE A 143 -7.40 0.82 -15.65
C ILE A 143 -6.67 1.65 -14.58
N HIS A 144 -5.58 1.10 -14.05
CA HIS A 144 -4.64 1.81 -13.21
C HIS A 144 -3.32 2.01 -13.97
N VAL A 145 -2.88 3.26 -14.09
CA VAL A 145 -1.63 3.61 -14.76
C VAL A 145 -0.62 4.16 -13.76
N LYS A 146 0.61 3.65 -13.84
CA LYS A 146 1.75 4.24 -13.15
C LYS A 146 2.40 5.29 -14.06
N ALA A 147 2.16 6.54 -13.77
CA ALA A 147 2.73 7.65 -14.52
C ALA A 147 4.26 7.68 -14.37
N ILE A 148 4.93 8.03 -15.47
CA ILE A 148 6.39 8.10 -15.51
C ILE A 148 6.83 9.48 -15.01
N PRO A 149 7.69 9.54 -13.97
CA PRO A 149 8.23 10.82 -13.50
C PRO A 149 9.03 11.55 -14.59
N GLY A 150 8.75 12.84 -14.74
CA GLY A 150 9.42 13.70 -15.75
C GLY A 150 8.78 13.68 -17.13
N ALA A 151 7.63 13.01 -17.31
CA ALA A 151 6.88 13.05 -18.56
C ALA A 151 6.15 14.39 -18.73
N ASP A 152 5.91 14.75 -20.02
CA ASP A 152 5.19 15.95 -20.40
C ASP A 152 3.78 16.02 -19.79
N GLU A 153 3.35 17.24 -19.46
CA GLU A 153 2.06 17.49 -18.81
C GLU A 153 0.88 17.07 -19.67
N THR A 154 0.96 17.31 -20.98
CA THR A 154 -0.11 16.97 -21.92
C THR A 154 -0.33 15.46 -21.99
N LEU A 155 0.75 14.67 -21.99
CA LEU A 155 0.69 13.20 -21.94
C LEU A 155 0.06 12.71 -20.63
N LEU A 156 0.41 13.33 -19.51
CA LEU A 156 -0.17 12.99 -18.19
C LEU A 156 -1.68 13.30 -18.15
N GLN A 157 -2.09 14.42 -18.75
CA GLN A 157 -3.51 14.82 -18.87
C GLN A 157 -4.28 13.79 -19.70
N GLN A 158 -3.75 13.42 -20.87
CA GLN A 158 -4.39 12.44 -21.74
C GLN A 158 -4.49 11.06 -21.08
N LEU A 159 -3.43 10.60 -20.40
CA LEU A 159 -3.46 9.36 -19.63
C LEU A 159 -4.54 9.40 -18.53
N GLY A 160 -4.70 10.55 -17.87
CA GLY A 160 -5.68 10.73 -16.79
C GLY A 160 -7.14 10.67 -17.26
N LEU A 161 -7.42 11.05 -18.52
CA LEU A 161 -8.77 10.94 -19.11
C LEU A 161 -9.14 9.49 -19.45
N LEU A 162 -8.14 8.61 -19.66
CA LEU A 162 -8.36 7.22 -20.04
C LEU A 162 -8.22 6.24 -18.87
N ALA A 163 -7.54 6.66 -17.79
CA ALA A 163 -7.29 5.84 -16.61
C ALA A 163 -8.31 6.10 -15.50
N ASP A 164 -8.68 5.04 -14.77
CA ASP A 164 -9.51 5.17 -13.55
C ASP A 164 -8.67 5.63 -12.36
N ARG A 165 -7.42 5.22 -12.26
CA ARG A 165 -6.47 5.62 -11.23
C ARG A 165 -5.10 5.88 -11.81
N MET A 166 -4.41 6.87 -11.26
CA MET A 166 -2.99 7.09 -11.53
C MET A 166 -2.15 6.99 -10.26
N SER A 167 -0.91 6.54 -10.42
CA SER A 167 0.07 6.58 -9.34
C SER A 167 1.40 7.15 -9.84
N VAL A 168 2.04 7.93 -8.98
CA VAL A 168 3.41 8.40 -9.18
C VAL A 168 4.19 7.97 -7.95
N ASN A 169 5.20 7.13 -8.11
CA ASN A 169 5.95 6.62 -6.97
C ASN A 169 6.90 7.67 -6.41
N ILE A 170 6.84 7.91 -5.09
CA ILE A 170 7.82 8.73 -4.37
C ILE A 170 9.16 8.00 -4.21
N GLU A 171 9.15 6.67 -4.30
CA GLU A 171 10.24 5.72 -4.19
C GLU A 171 10.89 5.70 -2.80
N LEU A 172 11.55 6.76 -2.39
CA LEU A 172 12.36 6.82 -1.15
C LEU A 172 11.92 7.98 -0.24
N PRO A 173 12.10 7.83 1.09
CA PRO A 173 11.57 8.80 2.06
C PRO A 173 12.27 10.16 2.05
N SER A 174 13.52 10.23 1.58
CA SER A 174 14.31 11.47 1.58
C SER A 174 14.90 11.81 0.21
N ASN A 175 15.23 13.09 0.02
CA ASN A 175 15.91 13.54 -1.19
C ASN A 175 17.33 12.99 -1.31
N ASP A 176 18.02 12.87 -0.17
CA ASP A 176 19.40 12.37 -0.15
C ASP A 176 19.46 10.88 -0.51
N SER A 177 18.52 10.10 0.00
CA SER A 177 18.36 8.70 -0.38
C SER A 177 17.99 8.56 -1.85
N LEU A 178 17.11 9.43 -2.37
CA LEU A 178 16.74 9.44 -3.79
C LEU A 178 17.95 9.75 -4.68
N LYS A 179 18.72 10.81 -4.37
CA LYS A 179 19.93 11.15 -5.12
C LYS A 179 20.97 10.03 -5.12
N ARG A 180 21.11 9.34 -3.97
CA ARG A 180 22.08 8.26 -3.82
C ARG A 180 21.69 6.99 -4.58
N LEU A 181 20.43 6.59 -4.54
CA LEU A 181 19.97 5.30 -5.06
C LEU A 181 19.24 5.39 -6.41
N ALA A 182 18.80 6.56 -6.82
CA ALA A 182 18.11 6.80 -8.10
C ALA A 182 18.51 8.16 -8.70
N PRO A 183 19.76 8.35 -9.10
CA PRO A 183 20.31 9.67 -9.47
C PRO A 183 19.63 10.31 -10.67
N GLN A 184 18.95 9.54 -11.53
CA GLN A 184 18.18 10.07 -12.67
C GLN A 184 16.77 10.56 -12.26
N LYS A 185 16.36 10.34 -11.01
CA LYS A 185 15.07 10.82 -10.49
C LYS A 185 15.30 12.02 -9.59
N SER A 186 14.56 13.09 -9.80
CA SER A 186 14.53 14.24 -8.89
C SER A 186 13.20 14.32 -8.16
N LYS A 187 13.21 14.97 -7.01
CA LYS A 187 11.98 15.20 -6.23
C LYS A 187 10.97 16.04 -7.03
N GLU A 188 11.47 17.01 -7.79
CA GLU A 188 10.68 17.88 -8.64
C GLU A 188 9.96 17.06 -9.72
N ASN A 189 10.69 16.17 -10.42
CA ASN A 189 10.14 15.31 -11.46
C ASN A 189 9.09 14.33 -10.96
N ILE A 190 9.08 14.03 -9.64
CA ILE A 190 8.07 13.17 -9.01
C ILE A 190 6.88 14.00 -8.51
N LEU A 191 7.14 15.13 -7.85
CA LEU A 191 6.10 15.90 -7.17
C LEU A 191 5.30 16.78 -8.13
N LEU A 192 5.90 17.22 -9.25
CA LEU A 192 5.19 18.00 -10.27
C LEU A 192 4.05 17.20 -10.91
N PRO A 193 4.24 15.96 -11.41
CA PRO A 193 3.14 15.13 -11.87
C PRO A 193 2.07 14.91 -10.81
N MET A 194 2.44 14.69 -9.53
CA MET A 194 1.44 14.55 -8.46
C MET A 194 0.58 15.82 -8.31
N SER A 195 1.19 17.01 -8.44
CA SER A 195 0.45 18.29 -8.40
C SER A 195 -0.51 18.39 -9.57
N ARG A 196 -0.06 18.09 -10.78
CA ARG A 196 -0.88 18.14 -12.02
C ARG A 196 -2.07 17.21 -11.93
N ILE A 197 -1.85 15.96 -11.50
CA ILE A 197 -2.95 15.00 -11.30
C ILE A 197 -3.94 15.51 -10.24
N ARG A 198 -3.46 16.05 -9.11
CA ARG A 198 -4.33 16.65 -8.09
C ARG A 198 -5.19 17.78 -8.66
N ASP A 199 -4.57 18.68 -9.41
CA ASP A 199 -5.25 19.86 -9.95
C ASP A 199 -6.26 19.45 -11.02
N GLY A 200 -5.90 18.54 -11.93
CA GLY A 200 -6.84 17.96 -12.90
C GLY A 200 -8.03 17.24 -12.25
N ILE A 201 -7.82 16.52 -11.12
CA ILE A 201 -8.93 15.90 -10.36
C ILE A 201 -9.85 16.97 -9.77
N LYS A 202 -9.31 18.09 -9.26
CA LYS A 202 -10.11 19.20 -8.71
C LYS A 202 -10.89 19.91 -9.80
N GLU A 203 -10.25 20.27 -10.89
CA GLU A 203 -10.87 20.89 -12.06
C GLU A 203 -12.01 20.04 -12.60
N ASN A 204 -11.75 18.74 -12.81
CA ASN A 204 -12.77 17.80 -13.27
C ASN A 204 -13.95 17.66 -12.30
N ALA A 205 -13.73 17.76 -11.00
CA ALA A 205 -14.83 17.76 -10.03
C ALA A 205 -15.73 19.00 -10.19
N HIS A 206 -15.17 20.19 -10.53
CA HIS A 206 -15.94 21.39 -10.87
C HIS A 206 -16.67 21.25 -12.21
N ASP A 207 -15.99 20.68 -13.21
CA ASP A 207 -16.60 20.47 -14.52
C ASP A 207 -17.80 19.51 -14.45
N LEU A 208 -17.71 18.44 -13.68
CA LEU A 208 -18.82 17.49 -13.48
C LEU A 208 -20.03 18.08 -12.76
N ILE A 209 -19.82 19.12 -11.92
CA ILE A 209 -20.93 19.89 -11.34
C ILE A 209 -21.63 20.70 -12.41
N ARG A 210 -20.86 21.30 -13.33
CA ARG A 210 -21.36 22.20 -14.38
C ARG A 210 -21.90 21.44 -15.59
N TYR A 211 -21.21 20.37 -15.98
CA TYR A 211 -21.49 19.54 -17.14
C TYR A 211 -21.46 18.07 -16.76
N LYS A 212 -22.63 17.44 -16.55
CA LYS A 212 -22.74 16.03 -16.14
C LYS A 212 -22.13 15.04 -17.11
N SER A 213 -21.98 15.42 -18.39
CA SER A 213 -21.40 14.63 -19.48
C SER A 213 -19.89 14.87 -19.66
N ALA A 214 -19.26 15.72 -18.86
CA ALA A 214 -17.82 15.95 -18.96
C ALA A 214 -17.04 14.64 -18.78
N PRO A 215 -15.95 14.42 -19.55
CA PRO A 215 -15.09 13.26 -19.37
C PRO A 215 -14.55 13.20 -17.94
N ARG A 216 -14.48 12.00 -17.38
CA ARG A 216 -13.94 11.81 -16.03
C ARG A 216 -12.42 11.77 -16.08
N PHE A 217 -11.78 12.52 -15.20
CA PHE A 217 -10.33 12.51 -15.02
C PHE A 217 -9.95 11.78 -13.73
N VAL A 218 -9.26 10.64 -13.85
CA VAL A 218 -8.75 9.83 -12.72
C VAL A 218 -9.78 9.65 -11.60
N PRO A 219 -10.98 9.11 -11.84
CA PRO A 219 -12.07 9.06 -10.87
C PRO A 219 -11.73 8.26 -9.61
N GLY A 220 -10.83 7.28 -9.70
CA GLY A 220 -10.29 6.51 -8.56
C GLY A 220 -9.23 7.25 -7.75
N GLY A 221 -8.84 8.46 -8.18
CA GLY A 221 -7.84 9.30 -7.53
C GLY A 221 -6.41 8.81 -7.73
N GLN A 222 -5.47 9.51 -7.09
CA GLN A 222 -4.06 9.18 -7.18
C GLN A 222 -3.52 8.47 -5.93
N SER A 223 -2.44 7.72 -6.12
CA SER A 223 -1.69 7.04 -5.06
C SER A 223 -0.18 7.13 -5.30
N THR A 224 0.60 6.73 -4.30
CA THR A 224 2.05 6.63 -4.39
C THR A 224 2.56 5.38 -3.69
N GLN A 225 3.80 5.01 -3.97
CA GLN A 225 4.50 3.92 -3.30
C GLN A 225 5.84 4.41 -2.77
N MET A 226 6.23 3.88 -1.60
CA MET A 226 7.48 4.16 -0.92
C MET A 226 8.15 2.86 -0.51
N ILE A 227 9.45 2.74 -0.79
CA ILE A 227 10.29 1.60 -0.40
C ILE A 227 10.74 1.81 1.05
N ILE A 228 10.58 0.79 1.88
CA ILE A 228 10.89 0.81 3.31
C ILE A 228 12.05 -0.13 3.62
N GLY A 229 13.06 0.37 4.33
CA GLY A 229 14.21 -0.43 4.76
C GLY A 229 15.35 -0.54 3.74
N ALA A 230 15.24 0.09 2.57
CA ALA A 230 16.37 0.27 1.66
C ALA A 230 17.32 1.38 2.16
N THR A 231 16.87 2.27 3.02
CA THR A 231 17.54 3.48 3.48
C THR A 231 17.29 3.71 4.97
N PRO A 232 18.13 4.49 5.67
CA PRO A 232 18.15 4.54 7.13
C PRO A 232 17.06 5.40 7.78
N GLU A 233 16.15 6.00 7.01
CA GLU A 233 15.11 6.86 7.57
C GLU A 233 14.24 6.11 8.57
N ASN A 234 13.94 6.78 9.70
CA ASN A 234 13.07 6.27 10.74
C ASN A 234 11.57 6.39 10.37
N ASP A 235 10.71 5.72 11.13
CA ASP A 235 9.27 5.66 10.86
C ASP A 235 8.59 7.02 11.04
N ARG A 236 9.06 7.86 11.97
CA ARG A 236 8.56 9.23 12.14
C ARG A 236 8.71 10.03 10.86
N ARG A 237 9.90 9.99 10.22
CA ARG A 237 10.15 10.69 8.96
C ARG A 237 9.26 10.19 7.83
N ILE A 238 9.06 8.86 7.76
CA ILE A 238 8.19 8.22 6.78
C ILE A 238 6.73 8.67 6.97
N LEU A 239 6.22 8.68 8.21
CA LEU A 239 4.85 9.07 8.52
C LEU A 239 4.62 10.58 8.30
N GLN A 240 5.58 11.45 8.66
CA GLN A 240 5.53 12.89 8.38
C GLN A 240 5.45 13.16 6.87
N LEU A 241 6.26 12.42 6.08
CA LEU A 241 6.20 12.53 4.61
C LEU A 241 4.83 12.07 4.10
N SER A 242 4.33 10.94 4.57
CA SER A 242 3.02 10.41 4.16
C SER A 242 1.87 11.37 4.50
N GLU A 243 1.88 11.94 5.70
CA GLU A 243 0.91 12.97 6.14
C GLU A 243 0.98 14.21 5.23
N GLY A 244 2.19 14.71 4.93
CA GLY A 244 2.39 15.83 4.01
C GLY A 244 1.88 15.52 2.60
N LEU A 245 2.11 14.31 2.10
CA LEU A 245 1.61 13.87 0.80
C LEU A 245 0.08 13.81 0.74
N TYR A 246 -0.59 13.29 1.78
CA TYR A 246 -2.05 13.31 1.88
C TYR A 246 -2.61 14.72 1.87
N ARG A 247 -2.04 15.63 2.68
CA ARG A 247 -2.51 17.03 2.78
C ARG A 247 -2.28 17.81 1.50
N LYS A 248 -1.06 17.70 0.91
CA LYS A 248 -0.66 18.54 -0.21
C LYS A 248 -1.16 18.03 -1.56
N TYR A 249 -1.18 16.71 -1.78
CA TYR A 249 -1.47 16.11 -3.10
C TYR A 249 -2.79 15.35 -3.14
N SER A 250 -3.59 15.36 -2.07
CA SER A 250 -4.90 14.70 -1.99
C SER A 250 -4.84 13.21 -2.37
N LEU A 251 -3.75 12.54 -2.00
CA LEU A 251 -3.58 11.12 -2.28
C LEU A 251 -4.68 10.28 -1.63
N LYS A 252 -5.11 9.24 -2.31
CA LYS A 252 -6.01 8.23 -1.73
C LYS A 252 -5.26 7.24 -0.86
N ARG A 253 -4.00 6.93 -1.20
CA ARG A 253 -3.18 5.99 -0.44
C ARG A 253 -1.68 6.18 -0.71
N VAL A 254 -0.89 6.00 0.33
CA VAL A 254 0.54 5.71 0.27
C VAL A 254 0.70 4.20 0.45
N PHE A 255 1.38 3.54 -0.48
CA PHE A 255 1.76 2.14 -0.36
C PHE A 255 3.18 2.06 0.19
N TYR A 256 3.37 1.28 1.24
CA TYR A 256 4.68 0.96 1.79
C TYR A 256 5.10 -0.39 1.24
N SER A 257 6.36 -0.51 0.84
CA SER A 257 6.92 -1.74 0.30
C SER A 257 8.20 -2.07 1.03
N ALA A 258 8.21 -3.14 1.81
CA ALA A 258 9.42 -3.65 2.42
C ALA A 258 10.45 -3.97 1.34
N TYR A 259 11.66 -3.42 1.47
CA TYR A 259 12.74 -3.67 0.53
C TYR A 259 13.20 -5.12 0.61
N ILE A 260 13.19 -5.79 -0.53
CA ILE A 260 13.75 -7.13 -0.68
C ILE A 260 15.11 -6.97 -1.35
N PRO A 261 16.20 -7.40 -0.68
CA PRO A 261 17.52 -7.32 -1.26
C PRO A 261 17.65 -8.26 -2.48
N VAL A 262 17.68 -7.67 -3.67
CA VAL A 262 17.80 -8.39 -4.96
C VAL A 262 19.07 -7.97 -5.72
N VAL A 263 19.75 -6.92 -5.24
CA VAL A 263 20.96 -6.36 -5.84
C VAL A 263 21.99 -6.17 -4.72
N GLN A 264 23.23 -6.61 -4.97
CA GLN A 264 24.32 -6.35 -4.06
C GLN A 264 24.90 -4.95 -4.35
N ASP A 265 24.83 -4.05 -3.37
CA ASP A 265 25.40 -2.71 -3.45
C ASP A 265 25.76 -2.22 -2.05
N ARG A 266 26.84 -1.43 -1.94
CA ARG A 266 27.33 -0.87 -0.67
C ARG A 266 26.34 0.08 0.03
N ASN A 267 25.41 0.65 -0.71
CA ASN A 267 24.39 1.59 -0.22
C ASN A 267 23.05 0.93 0.12
N LEU A 268 22.97 -0.39 -0.05
CA LEU A 268 21.76 -1.18 0.19
C LEU A 268 22.01 -2.25 1.25
N PRO A 269 20.98 -2.74 1.91
CA PRO A 269 21.08 -3.91 2.78
C PRO A 269 21.68 -5.12 2.06
N ALA A 270 22.44 -5.94 2.78
CA ALA A 270 23.04 -7.17 2.25
C ALA A 270 21.97 -8.14 1.75
N LEU A 271 22.33 -9.02 0.80
CA LEU A 271 21.37 -9.94 0.14
C LEU A 271 20.70 -10.93 1.10
N ASP A 272 21.33 -11.21 2.23
CA ASP A 272 20.82 -12.09 3.29
C ASP A 272 19.96 -11.35 4.32
N THR A 273 19.83 -10.03 4.21
CA THR A 273 18.99 -9.24 5.13
C THR A 273 17.52 -9.57 4.90
N ALA A 274 16.83 -9.94 5.98
CA ALA A 274 15.40 -10.19 5.93
C ALA A 274 14.61 -8.91 5.61
N PRO A 275 13.62 -8.94 4.70
CA PRO A 275 12.77 -7.79 4.44
C PRO A 275 12.04 -7.33 5.69
N PRO A 276 11.90 -6.03 5.95
CA PRO A 276 11.27 -5.50 7.16
C PRO A 276 9.73 -5.53 7.10
N LEU A 277 9.13 -6.72 6.92
CA LEU A 277 7.68 -6.89 6.74
C LEU A 277 6.87 -6.44 7.97
N LEU A 278 7.38 -6.69 9.18
CA LEU A 278 6.71 -6.21 10.39
C LEU A 278 6.67 -4.68 10.44
N ARG A 279 7.76 -4.01 10.03
CA ARG A 279 7.83 -2.55 9.93
C ARG A 279 6.85 -2.02 8.89
N GLU A 280 6.77 -2.64 7.72
CA GLU A 280 5.78 -2.33 6.69
C GLU A 280 4.36 -2.44 7.25
N HIS A 281 4.05 -3.55 7.93
CA HIS A 281 2.74 -3.75 8.55
C HIS A 281 2.41 -2.69 9.61
N ARG A 282 3.38 -2.31 10.46
CA ARG A 282 3.21 -1.23 11.45
C ARG A 282 2.97 0.13 10.79
N LEU A 283 3.67 0.42 9.70
CA LEU A 283 3.46 1.65 8.92
C LEU A 283 2.05 1.69 8.32
N TYR A 284 1.53 0.59 7.77
CA TYR A 284 0.13 0.52 7.32
C TYR A 284 -0.87 0.73 8.46
N GLN A 285 -0.60 0.21 9.66
CA GLN A 285 -1.45 0.46 10.84
C GLN A 285 -1.40 1.93 11.25
N ALA A 286 -0.24 2.56 11.27
CA ALA A 286 -0.08 3.98 11.58
C ALA A 286 -0.73 4.88 10.51
N ASP A 287 -0.54 4.56 9.22
CA ASP A 287 -1.19 5.23 8.10
C ASP A 287 -2.72 5.24 8.23
N TRP A 288 -3.30 4.12 8.69
CA TRP A 288 -4.73 4.02 8.96
C TRP A 288 -5.16 4.99 10.06
N LEU A 289 -4.34 5.18 11.09
CA LEU A 289 -4.59 6.14 12.17
C LEU A 289 -4.54 7.59 11.66
N LEU A 290 -3.58 7.93 10.80
CA LEU A 290 -3.49 9.26 10.17
C LEU A 290 -4.75 9.56 9.35
N ARG A 291 -5.20 8.62 8.52
CA ARG A 291 -6.28 8.89 7.58
C ARG A 291 -7.68 8.86 8.16
N PHE A 292 -7.93 8.04 9.18
CA PHE A 292 -9.30 7.75 9.63
C PHE A 292 -9.56 8.04 11.11
N TYR A 293 -8.50 8.21 11.92
CA TYR A 293 -8.64 8.40 13.37
C TYR A 293 -8.23 9.80 13.82
N GLY A 294 -7.76 10.64 12.90
CA GLY A 294 -7.33 11.99 13.21
C GLY A 294 -6.06 12.08 14.05
N PHE A 295 -5.18 11.07 13.98
CA PHE A 295 -3.83 11.16 14.53
C PHE A 295 -2.93 11.97 13.58
N THR A 296 -1.88 12.57 14.14
CA THR A 296 -0.76 13.13 13.37
C THR A 296 0.48 12.26 13.50
N ALA A 297 1.43 12.43 12.61
CA ALA A 297 2.70 11.70 12.67
C ALA A 297 3.48 12.05 13.96
N ASP A 298 3.48 13.32 14.35
CA ASP A 298 4.16 13.79 15.56
C ASP A 298 3.43 13.39 16.85
N GLU A 299 2.12 13.12 16.79
CA GLU A 299 1.38 12.52 17.91
C GLU A 299 1.76 11.05 18.10
N LEU A 300 1.93 10.29 17.01
CA LEU A 300 2.28 8.87 17.07
C LEU A 300 3.73 8.64 17.48
N LEU A 301 4.67 9.44 16.99
CA LEU A 301 6.11 9.26 17.17
C LEU A 301 6.78 10.59 17.49
N SER A 302 7.78 10.55 18.38
CA SER A 302 8.58 11.72 18.79
C SER A 302 10.04 11.56 18.36
N GLU A 303 10.86 12.58 18.62
CA GLU A 303 12.31 12.50 18.40
C GLU A 303 12.99 11.46 19.30
N LYS A 304 12.45 11.27 20.51
CA LYS A 304 12.98 10.28 21.45
C LYS A 304 12.57 8.85 21.11
N THR A 305 11.42 8.68 20.45
CA THR A 305 10.88 7.39 20.01
C THR A 305 10.48 7.50 18.53
N PRO A 306 11.47 7.50 17.61
CA PRO A 306 11.22 7.79 16.20
C PRO A 306 10.68 6.60 15.40
N ASP A 307 10.76 5.40 15.95
CA ASP A 307 10.34 4.16 15.28
C ASP A 307 9.13 3.52 15.97
N LEU A 308 8.34 2.81 15.18
CA LEU A 308 7.17 2.07 15.65
C LEU A 308 7.57 0.85 16.46
N ASP A 309 6.80 0.60 17.51
CA ASP A 309 7.05 -0.52 18.43
C ASP A 309 6.81 -1.87 17.71
N PRO A 310 7.77 -2.80 17.73
CA PRO A 310 7.58 -4.11 17.12
C PRO A 310 6.58 -4.98 17.89
N MET A 311 6.45 -4.80 19.22
CA MET A 311 5.57 -5.61 20.07
C MET A 311 4.14 -5.10 20.13
N LEU A 312 3.93 -3.77 20.05
CA LEU A 312 2.63 -3.14 20.15
C LEU A 312 2.20 -2.56 18.79
N ASP A 313 0.91 -2.60 18.48
CA ASP A 313 0.39 -1.81 17.38
C ASP A 313 0.47 -0.30 17.70
N PRO A 314 0.58 0.57 16.68
CA PRO A 314 0.85 2.00 16.89
C PRO A 314 -0.13 2.70 17.81
N LYS A 315 -1.41 2.34 17.77
CA LYS A 315 -2.44 2.91 18.65
C LYS A 315 -2.28 2.47 20.09
N CYS A 316 -1.93 1.21 20.30
CA CYS A 316 -1.69 0.66 21.63
C CYS A 316 -0.40 1.24 22.23
N SER A 317 0.67 1.33 21.44
CA SER A 317 1.93 1.96 21.83
C SER A 317 1.73 3.43 22.20
N TRP A 318 0.94 4.17 21.45
CA TRP A 318 0.57 5.54 21.80
C TRP A 318 -0.18 5.61 23.13
N ALA A 319 -1.21 4.79 23.32
CA ALA A 319 -2.05 4.82 24.52
C ALA A 319 -1.28 4.45 25.80
N VAL A 320 -0.33 3.53 25.72
CA VAL A 320 0.55 3.15 26.86
C VAL A 320 1.46 4.32 27.26
N ARG A 321 1.91 5.13 26.31
CA ARG A 321 2.75 6.32 26.56
C ARG A 321 1.96 7.56 26.99
N HIS A 322 0.62 7.52 26.90
CA HIS A 322 -0.27 8.63 27.23
C HIS A 322 -1.36 8.18 28.19
N LEU A 323 -0.95 7.51 29.29
CA LEU A 323 -1.90 7.00 30.28
C LEU A 323 -2.66 8.12 31.00
N GLU A 324 -2.16 9.36 30.99
CA GLU A 324 -2.84 10.55 31.47
C GLU A 324 -4.14 10.87 30.72
N GLU A 325 -4.29 10.38 29.50
CA GLU A 325 -5.50 10.49 28.69
C GLU A 325 -6.58 9.47 29.08
N PHE A 326 -6.24 8.52 29.96
CA PHE A 326 -7.08 7.37 30.32
C PHE A 326 -7.32 7.29 31.83
N PRO A 327 -8.40 6.62 32.28
CA PRO A 327 -9.38 5.89 31.48
C PRO A 327 -10.46 6.80 30.85
N VAL A 328 -10.99 6.34 29.69
CA VAL A 328 -12.06 7.02 28.96
C VAL A 328 -13.43 6.44 29.36
N GLU A 329 -14.34 7.27 29.87
CA GLU A 329 -15.73 6.83 30.16
C GLU A 329 -16.56 6.72 28.86
N VAL A 330 -16.85 5.48 28.44
CA VAL A 330 -17.46 5.20 27.13
C VAL A 330 -18.87 5.80 26.97
N ASN A 331 -19.60 5.97 28.06
CA ASN A 331 -20.95 6.52 28.02
C ASN A 331 -21.00 8.06 27.89
N ARG A 332 -19.85 8.75 28.03
CA ARG A 332 -19.76 10.21 28.00
C ARG A 332 -18.78 10.76 26.98
N ALA A 333 -17.69 10.05 26.74
CA ALA A 333 -16.57 10.53 25.93
C ALA A 333 -16.99 10.97 24.51
N PRO A 334 -16.41 12.06 23.96
CA PRO A 334 -16.62 12.44 22.57
C PRO A 334 -16.04 11.40 21.59
N TYR A 335 -16.46 11.48 20.34
CA TYR A 335 -16.06 10.53 19.29
C TYR A 335 -14.55 10.40 19.15
N GLU A 336 -13.86 11.54 19.15
CA GLU A 336 -12.42 11.66 18.99
C GLU A 336 -11.66 10.95 20.14
N LYS A 337 -12.13 11.09 21.38
CA LYS A 337 -11.57 10.38 22.53
C LYS A 337 -11.80 8.87 22.44
N LEU A 338 -12.97 8.42 21.98
CA LEU A 338 -13.24 7.00 21.75
C LEU A 338 -12.28 6.40 20.69
N LEU A 339 -11.93 7.18 19.66
CA LEU A 339 -10.99 6.76 18.63
C LEU A 339 -9.55 6.61 19.16
N ARG A 340 -9.19 7.24 20.28
CA ARG A 340 -7.88 7.10 20.92
C ARG A 340 -7.75 5.77 21.69
N VAL A 341 -8.87 5.16 22.09
CA VAL A 341 -8.88 3.92 22.88
C VAL A 341 -8.47 2.72 22.02
N PRO A 342 -7.42 1.96 22.39
CA PRO A 342 -7.10 0.68 21.76
C PRO A 342 -8.29 -0.28 21.80
N GLY A 343 -8.55 -0.98 20.68
CA GLY A 343 -9.69 -1.88 20.58
C GLY A 343 -11.04 -1.22 20.21
N ILE A 344 -11.10 0.11 20.12
CA ILE A 344 -12.28 0.83 19.61
C ILE A 344 -11.92 1.38 18.22
N GLY A 345 -12.60 0.89 17.18
CA GLY A 345 -12.45 1.36 15.81
C GLY A 345 -13.50 2.39 15.43
N VAL A 346 -13.39 2.97 14.23
CA VAL A 346 -14.32 3.95 13.67
C VAL A 346 -15.78 3.43 13.70
N VAL A 347 -16.00 2.18 13.32
CA VAL A 347 -17.32 1.57 13.30
C VAL A 347 -17.88 1.39 14.73
N SER A 348 -17.04 0.83 15.64
CA SER A 348 -17.44 0.64 17.03
C SER A 348 -17.70 1.96 17.75
N ALA A 349 -16.86 2.99 17.54
CA ALA A 349 -17.07 4.33 18.10
C ALA A 349 -18.41 4.94 17.64
N LYS A 350 -18.73 4.87 16.34
CA LYS A 350 -20.03 5.34 15.82
C LYS A 350 -21.21 4.57 16.43
N ARG A 351 -21.09 3.25 16.58
CA ARG A 351 -22.12 2.41 17.22
C ARG A 351 -22.28 2.78 18.70
N ILE A 352 -21.20 2.98 19.45
CA ILE A 352 -21.24 3.44 20.85
C ILE A 352 -21.99 4.76 20.96
N ILE A 353 -21.64 5.78 20.16
CA ILE A 353 -22.31 7.09 20.18
C ILE A 353 -23.82 6.97 19.92
N ARG A 354 -24.22 6.09 19.02
CA ARG A 354 -25.64 5.86 18.70
C ARG A 354 -26.33 5.11 19.84
N ALA A 355 -25.78 4.01 20.31
CA ALA A 355 -26.40 3.13 21.30
C ALA A 355 -26.56 3.78 22.69
N ARG A 356 -25.55 4.54 23.15
CA ARG A 356 -25.61 5.21 24.46
C ARG A 356 -26.66 6.31 24.58
N ARG A 357 -27.25 6.78 23.45
CA ARG A 357 -28.39 7.70 23.45
C ARG A 357 -29.70 7.02 23.90
N GLN A 358 -29.77 5.69 23.76
CA GLN A 358 -30.96 4.90 24.11
C GLN A 358 -30.84 4.26 25.50
N ALA A 359 -29.67 3.73 25.82
CA ALA A 359 -29.38 3.11 27.11
C ALA A 359 -27.91 3.20 27.49
N LYS A 360 -27.60 3.19 28.79
CA LYS A 360 -26.23 3.10 29.29
C LYS A 360 -25.62 1.78 28.87
N LEU A 361 -24.43 1.85 28.30
CA LEU A 361 -23.67 0.68 27.85
C LEU A 361 -22.96 0.05 29.04
N ASP A 362 -22.91 -1.26 29.05
CA ASP A 362 -22.10 -2.10 29.92
C ASP A 362 -21.05 -2.88 29.11
N ARG A 363 -20.28 -3.74 29.77
CA ARG A 363 -19.23 -4.56 29.15
C ARG A 363 -19.75 -5.45 28.01
N GLU A 364 -20.92 -6.07 28.21
CA GLU A 364 -21.51 -6.95 27.20
C GLU A 364 -22.04 -6.15 26.00
N GLY A 365 -22.66 -5.03 26.27
CA GLY A 365 -23.10 -4.09 25.23
C GLY A 365 -21.93 -3.64 24.36
N LEU A 366 -20.80 -3.29 24.97
CA LEU A 366 -19.59 -2.93 24.22
C LEU A 366 -19.06 -4.07 23.33
N LYS A 367 -19.10 -5.31 23.82
CA LYS A 367 -18.70 -6.50 23.04
C LYS A 367 -19.61 -6.67 21.82
N LYS A 368 -20.94 -6.54 22.00
CA LYS A 368 -21.93 -6.63 20.91
C LYS A 368 -21.75 -5.50 19.87
N LEU A 369 -21.25 -4.33 20.26
CA LEU A 369 -20.95 -3.22 19.37
C LEU A 369 -19.62 -3.37 18.61
N GLY A 370 -18.88 -4.46 18.86
CA GLY A 370 -17.63 -4.79 18.17
C GLY A 370 -16.38 -4.17 18.80
N VAL A 371 -16.42 -3.84 20.11
CA VAL A 371 -15.25 -3.41 20.85
C VAL A 371 -14.36 -4.62 21.19
N VAL A 372 -13.08 -4.52 20.89
CA VAL A 372 -12.09 -5.55 21.24
C VAL A 372 -11.69 -5.39 22.70
N LEU A 373 -12.47 -5.98 23.61
CA LEU A 373 -12.34 -5.81 25.06
C LEU A 373 -10.95 -6.25 25.61
N LYS A 374 -10.30 -7.25 25.01
CA LYS A 374 -8.92 -7.65 25.37
C LYS A 374 -7.92 -6.49 25.29
N ARG A 375 -8.20 -5.48 24.48
CA ARG A 375 -7.36 -4.27 24.33
C ARG A 375 -7.97 -3.08 25.07
N ALA A 376 -9.29 -2.89 24.94
CA ALA A 376 -9.96 -1.70 25.45
C ALA A 376 -10.08 -1.68 26.98
N SER A 377 -10.17 -2.82 27.66
CA SER A 377 -10.43 -2.91 29.09
C SER A 377 -9.44 -2.15 29.97
N TYR A 378 -8.21 -1.98 29.52
CA TYR A 378 -7.15 -1.25 30.24
C TYR A 378 -7.33 0.27 30.20
N PHE A 379 -8.11 0.76 29.24
CA PHE A 379 -8.17 2.18 28.86
C PHE A 379 -9.58 2.80 29.02
N ILE A 380 -10.57 2.03 29.49
CA ILE A 380 -11.94 2.50 29.59
C ILE A 380 -12.57 2.29 30.95
N THR A 381 -13.50 3.18 31.27
CA THR A 381 -14.54 2.96 32.28
C THR A 381 -15.89 2.80 31.60
N CYS A 382 -16.78 2.11 32.30
CA CYS A 382 -18.15 1.89 31.92
C CYS A 382 -19.03 2.14 33.13
N ASN A 383 -19.84 3.16 33.11
CA ASN A 383 -20.61 3.64 34.27
C ASN A 383 -19.73 3.94 35.49
N GLY A 384 -18.56 4.57 35.26
CA GLY A 384 -17.60 4.92 36.30
C GLY A 384 -16.78 3.74 36.84
N LYS A 385 -16.96 2.52 36.34
CA LYS A 385 -16.23 1.32 36.77
C LYS A 385 -15.16 0.93 35.77
N MET A 386 -13.91 0.75 36.23
CA MET A 386 -12.83 0.19 35.43
C MET A 386 -13.19 -1.20 34.92
N GLN A 387 -12.77 -1.51 33.70
CA GLN A 387 -13.03 -2.78 33.05
C GLN A 387 -11.92 -3.82 33.25
N CYS A 388 -10.81 -3.44 33.87
CA CYS A 388 -9.74 -4.34 34.32
C CYS A 388 -9.49 -4.17 35.82
N ARG A 389 -8.89 -5.19 36.43
CA ARG A 389 -8.49 -5.20 37.87
C ARG A 389 -7.01 -4.89 38.11
N LEU A 390 -6.29 -4.48 37.08
CA LEU A 390 -4.87 -4.17 37.15
C LEU A 390 -4.64 -2.71 37.57
N ARG A 391 -3.47 -2.46 38.15
CA ARG A 391 -2.94 -1.09 38.32
C ARG A 391 -2.88 -0.41 36.95
N THR A 392 -3.11 0.88 36.93
CA THR A 392 -3.09 1.70 35.70
C THR A 392 -1.73 2.37 35.48
N ASP A 393 -0.64 1.82 36.04
CA ASP A 393 0.71 2.22 35.72
C ASP A 393 1.20 1.56 34.40
N GLU A 394 2.14 2.19 33.73
CA GLU A 394 2.64 1.76 32.45
C GLU A 394 3.14 0.30 32.42
N PRO A 395 3.98 -0.15 33.37
CA PRO A 395 4.47 -1.53 33.40
C PRO A 395 3.37 -2.57 33.57
N ALA A 396 2.36 -2.31 34.41
CA ALA A 396 1.27 -3.25 34.66
C ALA A 396 0.33 -3.35 33.45
N VAL A 397 0.01 -2.21 32.81
CA VAL A 397 -0.80 -2.16 31.60
C VAL A 397 -0.08 -2.88 30.47
N LEU A 398 1.20 -2.62 30.26
CA LEU A 398 2.00 -3.26 29.24
C LEU A 398 2.07 -4.78 29.46
N ALA A 399 2.40 -5.23 30.68
CA ALA A 399 2.44 -6.65 31.01
C ALA A 399 1.08 -7.34 30.81
N GLY A 400 -0.03 -6.67 31.15
CA GLY A 400 -1.38 -7.16 30.92
C GLY A 400 -1.69 -7.35 29.43
N ILE A 401 -1.36 -6.36 28.61
CA ILE A 401 -1.60 -6.41 27.15
C ILE A 401 -0.75 -7.52 26.49
N LEU A 402 0.52 -7.66 26.87
CA LEU A 402 1.40 -8.70 26.34
C LEU A 402 0.91 -10.10 26.72
N ARG A 403 0.50 -10.28 27.98
CA ARG A 403 -0.10 -11.55 28.44
C ARG A 403 -1.38 -11.91 27.67
N ASP A 404 -2.28 -10.97 27.50
CA ASP A 404 -3.54 -11.20 26.76
C ASP A 404 -3.33 -11.51 25.27
N ARG A 405 -2.13 -11.20 24.76
CA ARG A 405 -1.69 -11.58 23.42
C ARG A 405 -0.94 -12.91 23.37
N GLY A 406 -0.64 -13.53 24.52
CA GLY A 406 0.22 -14.71 24.60
C GLY A 406 1.69 -14.44 24.33
N LEU A 407 2.14 -13.17 24.45
CA LEU A 407 3.54 -12.78 24.27
C LEU A 407 4.31 -12.86 25.59
N PRO A 408 5.62 -13.22 25.59
CA PRO A 408 6.41 -13.35 26.79
C PRO A 408 6.54 -12.03 27.56
N GLN A 409 6.51 -12.13 28.88
CA GLN A 409 6.74 -11.03 29.82
C GLN A 409 8.23 -10.94 30.14
N GLY A 410 9.01 -10.25 29.37
CA GLY A 410 10.41 -10.01 29.63
C GLY A 410 11.20 -9.78 28.34
N GLY A 411 12.20 -8.90 28.41
CA GLY A 411 12.99 -8.45 27.26
C GLY A 411 13.90 -9.49 26.60
N ILE A 412 13.51 -10.74 26.58
CA ILE A 412 14.12 -11.83 25.82
C ILE A 412 13.40 -11.84 24.47
N GLN A 413 14.14 -11.72 23.37
CA GLN A 413 13.61 -12.00 22.04
C GLN A 413 13.03 -13.42 22.08
N PRO A 414 11.72 -13.60 21.89
CA PRO A 414 11.16 -14.93 21.87
C PRO A 414 11.67 -15.65 20.63
N GLU A 415 12.13 -16.88 20.76
CA GLU A 415 12.08 -17.85 19.68
C GLU A 415 10.61 -18.03 19.35
N ILE A 416 10.18 -17.45 18.23
CA ILE A 416 8.78 -17.41 17.85
C ILE A 416 8.49 -18.72 17.14
N PRO A 417 7.49 -19.53 17.59
CA PRO A 417 7.08 -20.73 16.88
C PRO A 417 6.70 -20.40 15.44
N GLU A 418 6.97 -21.29 14.51
CA GLU A 418 6.70 -21.12 13.05
C GLU A 418 5.28 -20.65 12.71
N GLN A 419 4.32 -20.88 13.57
CA GLN A 419 2.91 -20.48 13.43
C GLN A 419 2.66 -18.97 13.59
N LEU A 420 3.68 -18.19 13.94
CA LEU A 420 3.65 -16.72 14.12
C LEU A 420 4.40 -15.98 13.00
N SER A 421 4.46 -16.53 11.80
CA SER A 421 5.14 -15.94 10.65
C SER A 421 4.70 -14.49 10.34
N LEU A 422 3.45 -14.14 10.63
CA LEU A 422 2.94 -12.76 10.58
C LEU A 422 3.67 -11.78 11.51
N PHE A 423 4.37 -12.27 12.53
CA PHE A 423 5.07 -11.45 13.54
C PHE A 423 6.59 -11.58 13.45
N ASN A 424 7.09 -12.60 12.76
CA ASN A 424 8.51 -12.81 12.50
C ASN A 424 8.69 -13.23 11.03
N PRO A 425 8.66 -12.25 10.11
CA PRO A 425 8.67 -12.53 8.68
C PRO A 425 9.96 -13.19 8.23
N THR A 426 9.84 -14.31 7.56
CA THR A 426 10.92 -15.02 6.90
C THR A 426 11.06 -14.58 5.43
N LYS A 427 12.10 -15.05 4.72
CA LYS A 427 12.20 -14.84 3.27
C LYS A 427 11.00 -15.45 2.52
N GLU A 428 10.45 -16.55 3.02
CA GLU A 428 9.24 -17.18 2.48
C GLU A 428 8.00 -16.31 2.70
N ASP A 429 7.87 -15.66 3.85
CA ASP A 429 6.79 -14.72 4.12
C ASP A 429 6.88 -13.47 3.24
N ALA A 430 8.09 -13.01 2.93
CA ALA A 430 8.30 -11.95 1.95
C ALA A 430 7.81 -12.36 0.55
N VAL A 431 8.12 -13.59 0.13
CA VAL A 431 7.63 -14.16 -1.13
C VAL A 431 6.12 -14.32 -1.08
N LYS A 432 5.54 -14.83 0.01
CA LYS A 432 4.09 -14.96 0.20
C LYS A 432 3.38 -13.61 0.21
N CYS A 433 3.96 -12.59 0.85
CA CYS A 433 3.43 -11.22 0.84
C CYS A 433 3.45 -10.60 -0.57
N LEU A 434 4.54 -10.83 -1.33
CA LEU A 434 4.64 -10.40 -2.73
C LEU A 434 3.70 -11.16 -3.66
N THR A 435 3.39 -12.41 -3.31
CA THR A 435 2.55 -13.31 -4.10
C THR A 435 1.08 -13.31 -3.64
N GLY A 436 0.76 -12.59 -2.55
CA GLY A 436 -0.61 -12.47 -2.03
C GLY A 436 -1.13 -13.69 -1.27
N GLN A 437 -0.25 -14.49 -0.68
CA GLN A 437 -0.60 -15.68 0.11
C GLN A 437 -0.71 -15.42 1.63
N LEU A 438 -0.71 -14.15 2.06
CA LEU A 438 -0.96 -13.75 3.45
C LEU A 438 -2.38 -13.24 3.63
#